data_aa090415022e360bf216e719a93e6e4b
#
_entry.id   aa090415022e360bf216e719a93e6e4b
#
_cell.length_a   1.000
_cell.length_b   1.000
_cell.length_c   1.000
_cell.angle_alpha   90.00
_cell.angle_beta   90.00
_cell.angle_gamma   90.00
#
_symmetry.space_group_name_H-M   'P 1'
#
loop_
_entity.id
_entity.type
_entity.pdbx_description
1 polymer ?
#
loop_
_entity_poly.entity_id
_entity_poly.type
_entity_poly.pdbx_seq_one_letter_code
_entity_poly.pdbx_strand_id
1 'polypeptide(L)'
;MLCMALTFVGCKSGKKKDPLRSEYLKPASIDYSSKDSSEIKSLVDNYVENFKNKNFRVVSSMLYTLRNDSILPLPEETKQKYIDVYSHMPIYDCAVKGMILRSDKNNEVQVAVQITPDGNIDEEKGITTFCLNPVLKDGKWYLTLLDEYADGVESVYDKYKENQ
;
A
#
# COMPACT_ATOMS: atom_id res chain seq x y z
N MET A 1 9.66 -67.43 1.84
CA MET A 1 8.80 -66.27 1.55
C MET A 1 9.20 -65.15 2.48
N LEU A 2 9.96 -64.14 1.98
CA LEU A 2 10.53 -63.07 2.81
C LEU A 2 9.74 -61.81 2.50
N CYS A 3 8.89 -61.32 3.41
CA CYS A 3 8.19 -60.04 3.27
C CYS A 3 9.09 -58.90 3.70
N MET A 4 9.57 -58.11 2.70
CA MET A 4 10.22 -56.84 2.94
C MET A 4 9.13 -55.77 3.26
N ALA A 5 9.12 -55.29 4.49
CA ALA A 5 8.33 -54.12 4.88
C ALA A 5 9.08 -52.84 4.48
N LEU A 6 8.56 -52.13 3.48
CA LEU A 6 9.03 -50.79 3.10
C LEU A 6 8.44 -49.75 4.07
N THR A 7 9.25 -49.26 4.99
CA THR A 7 8.88 -48.13 5.86
C THR A 7 9.07 -46.81 5.07
N PHE A 8 7.95 -46.20 4.69
CA PHE A 8 7.96 -44.81 4.16
C PHE A 8 8.26 -43.85 5.30
N VAL A 9 9.49 -43.31 5.32
CA VAL A 9 9.81 -42.16 6.15
C VAL A 9 9.22 -40.94 5.49
N GLY A 10 8.06 -40.51 5.94
CA GLY A 10 7.42 -39.26 5.51
C GLY A 10 8.25 -38.07 6.00
N CYS A 11 8.97 -37.39 5.12
CA CYS A 11 9.54 -36.09 5.41
C CYS A 11 8.39 -35.10 5.74
N LYS A 12 8.17 -34.82 7.01
CA LYS A 12 7.39 -33.64 7.44
C LYS A 12 8.18 -32.40 7.06
N SER A 13 7.92 -31.86 5.88
CA SER A 13 8.37 -30.50 5.53
C SER A 13 7.59 -29.53 6.41
N GLY A 14 8.14 -29.17 7.55
CA GLY A 14 7.65 -28.06 8.36
C GLY A 14 7.73 -26.79 7.53
N LYS A 15 6.62 -26.38 6.94
CA LYS A 15 6.51 -25.05 6.32
C LYS A 15 6.80 -24.04 7.43
N LYS A 16 8.00 -23.47 7.45
CA LYS A 16 8.29 -22.28 8.26
C LYS A 16 7.26 -21.23 7.86
N LYS A 17 6.38 -20.87 8.81
CA LYS A 17 5.43 -19.78 8.58
C LYS A 17 6.27 -18.55 8.31
N ASP A 18 6.13 -17.98 7.11
CA ASP A 18 6.73 -16.70 6.77
C ASP A 18 6.16 -15.65 7.74
N PRO A 19 6.98 -15.04 8.62
CA PRO A 19 6.50 -14.09 9.59
C PRO A 19 5.83 -12.88 8.93
N LEU A 20 6.29 -12.45 7.76
CA LEU A 20 5.67 -11.39 6.96
C LEU A 20 4.24 -11.80 6.55
N ARG A 21 4.06 -13.01 6.04
CA ARG A 21 2.73 -13.48 5.62
C ARG A 21 1.74 -13.58 6.78
N SER A 22 2.20 -13.93 7.99
CA SER A 22 1.32 -13.99 9.17
C SER A 22 0.88 -12.61 9.65
N GLU A 23 1.68 -11.58 9.42
CA GLU A 23 1.36 -10.20 9.75
C GLU A 23 0.34 -9.60 8.77
N TYR A 24 0.48 -9.89 7.47
CA TYR A 24 -0.49 -9.49 6.45
C TYR A 24 -1.85 -10.20 6.56
N LEU A 25 -1.91 -11.34 7.25
CA LEU A 25 -3.15 -12.12 7.43
C LEU A 25 -3.83 -11.88 8.79
N LYS A 26 -3.37 -10.91 9.59
CA LYS A 26 -4.07 -10.52 10.82
C LYS A 26 -5.44 -9.96 10.46
N PRO A 27 -6.51 -10.36 11.18
CA PRO A 27 -7.81 -9.71 11.06
C PRO A 27 -7.68 -8.21 11.30
N ALA A 28 -8.58 -7.42 10.71
CA ALA A 28 -8.67 -6.00 11.02
C ALA A 28 -8.81 -5.80 12.54
N SER A 29 -8.10 -4.84 13.10
CA SER A 29 -8.13 -4.53 14.53
C SER A 29 -9.34 -3.66 14.93
N ILE A 30 -10.05 -3.14 13.93
CA ILE A 30 -11.27 -2.34 14.09
C ILE A 30 -12.34 -2.83 13.13
N ASP A 31 -13.60 -2.70 13.55
CA ASP A 31 -14.75 -2.96 12.69
C ASP A 31 -15.04 -1.71 11.85
N TYR A 32 -14.80 -1.82 10.55
CA TYR A 32 -15.10 -0.75 9.61
C TYR A 32 -16.60 -0.69 9.35
N SER A 33 -17.19 0.49 9.58
CA SER A 33 -18.57 0.73 9.21
C SER A 33 -18.71 0.88 7.69
N SER A 34 -19.94 0.75 7.19
CA SER A 34 -20.24 1.08 5.79
C SER A 34 -19.91 2.54 5.45
N LYS A 35 -19.99 3.43 6.45
CA LYS A 35 -19.60 4.83 6.33
C LYS A 35 -18.10 4.96 6.11
N ASP A 36 -17.26 4.29 6.91
CA ASP A 36 -15.80 4.31 6.76
C ASP A 36 -15.38 3.84 5.36
N SER A 37 -15.93 2.72 4.93
CA SER A 37 -15.65 2.17 3.59
C SER A 37 -16.04 3.14 2.48
N SER A 38 -17.17 3.83 2.61
CA SER A 38 -17.64 4.82 1.65
C SER A 38 -16.77 6.08 1.65
N GLU A 39 -16.34 6.56 2.82
CA GLU A 39 -15.45 7.72 2.94
C GLU A 39 -14.07 7.45 2.35
N ILE A 40 -13.45 6.30 2.68
CA ILE A 40 -12.16 5.90 2.12
C ILE A 40 -12.27 5.77 0.59
N LYS A 41 -13.33 5.08 0.11
CA LYS A 41 -13.53 4.91 -1.33
C LYS A 41 -13.63 6.26 -2.02
N SER A 42 -14.46 7.17 -1.53
CA SER A 42 -14.64 8.51 -2.11
C SER A 42 -13.32 9.30 -2.13
N LEU A 43 -12.54 9.21 -1.06
CA LEU A 43 -11.25 9.88 -0.95
C LEU A 43 -10.24 9.33 -1.96
N VAL A 44 -10.19 8.02 -2.13
CA VAL A 44 -9.30 7.33 -3.07
C VAL A 44 -9.74 7.55 -4.52
N ASP A 45 -11.04 7.46 -4.81
CA ASP A 45 -11.58 7.72 -6.15
C ASP A 45 -11.23 9.15 -6.61
N ASN A 46 -11.41 10.15 -5.73
CA ASN A 46 -11.04 11.53 -6.02
C ASN A 46 -9.54 11.70 -6.26
N TYR A 47 -8.70 11.01 -5.47
CA TYR A 47 -7.25 10.99 -5.68
C TYR A 47 -6.91 10.42 -7.07
N VAL A 48 -7.44 9.24 -7.41
CA VAL A 48 -7.16 8.54 -8.68
C VAL A 48 -7.65 9.36 -9.88
N GLU A 49 -8.83 9.97 -9.80
CA GLU A 49 -9.36 10.84 -10.84
C GLU A 49 -8.45 12.04 -11.10
N ASN A 50 -8.01 12.74 -10.06
CA ASN A 50 -7.09 13.86 -10.21
C ASN A 50 -5.72 13.40 -10.73
N PHE A 51 -5.23 12.24 -10.29
CA PHE A 51 -3.98 11.68 -10.76
C PHE A 51 -4.05 11.34 -12.26
N LYS A 52 -5.11 10.69 -12.71
CA LYS A 52 -5.38 10.37 -14.11
C LYS A 52 -5.47 11.63 -14.98
N ASN A 53 -6.08 12.68 -14.46
CA ASN A 53 -6.18 13.99 -15.11
C ASN A 53 -4.89 14.83 -15.00
N LYS A 54 -3.82 14.30 -14.44
CA LYS A 54 -2.53 14.95 -14.24
C LYS A 54 -2.59 16.24 -13.39
N ASN A 55 -3.58 16.34 -12.51
CA ASN A 55 -3.75 17.43 -11.55
C ASN A 55 -2.83 17.25 -10.33
N PHE A 56 -1.52 17.10 -10.54
CA PHE A 56 -0.58 16.69 -9.49
C PHE A 56 -0.45 17.69 -8.34
N ARG A 57 -0.75 18.96 -8.55
CA ARG A 57 -0.85 19.95 -7.45
C ARG A 57 -2.01 19.63 -6.51
N VAL A 58 -3.16 19.25 -7.06
CA VAL A 58 -4.33 18.82 -6.26
C VAL A 58 -4.01 17.54 -5.55
N VAL A 59 -3.50 16.53 -6.29
CA VAL A 59 -3.12 15.23 -5.75
C VAL A 59 -2.14 15.37 -4.58
N SER A 60 -1.06 16.14 -4.73
CA SER A 60 -0.07 16.33 -3.67
C SER A 60 -0.64 17.05 -2.44
N SER A 61 -1.66 17.91 -2.62
CA SER A 61 -2.34 18.59 -1.52
C SER A 61 -3.33 17.69 -0.76
N MET A 62 -3.74 16.55 -1.36
CA MET A 62 -4.58 15.54 -0.71
C MET A 62 -3.78 14.59 0.17
N LEU A 63 -2.45 14.61 0.07
CA LEU A 63 -1.57 13.69 0.76
C LEU A 63 -1.05 14.27 2.07
N TYR A 64 -0.90 13.38 3.04
CA TYR A 64 -0.43 13.69 4.38
C TYR A 64 0.71 12.74 4.76
N THR A 65 1.42 13.04 5.83
CA THR A 65 2.34 12.14 6.51
C THR A 65 1.84 11.86 7.93
N LEU A 66 2.03 10.64 8.41
CA LEU A 66 1.78 10.26 9.79
C LEU A 66 3.13 10.30 10.53
N ARG A 67 3.25 11.18 11.53
CA ARG A 67 4.46 11.31 12.34
C ARG A 67 4.13 11.56 13.80
N ASN A 68 4.68 10.75 14.70
CA ASN A 68 4.42 10.84 16.14
C ASN A 68 2.91 10.88 16.45
N ASP A 69 2.16 9.99 15.82
CA ASP A 69 0.70 9.90 15.94
C ASP A 69 -0.06 11.17 15.49
N SER A 70 0.56 12.03 14.73
CA SER A 70 -0.03 13.24 14.17
C SER A 70 -0.11 13.20 12.67
N ILE A 71 -1.26 13.62 12.13
CA ILE A 71 -1.44 13.79 10.69
C ILE A 71 -0.96 15.20 10.31
N LEU A 72 0.03 15.28 9.48
CA LEU A 72 0.62 16.53 9.02
C LEU A 72 0.51 16.62 7.49
N PRO A 73 0.21 17.80 6.93
CA PRO A 73 0.32 18.01 5.50
C PRO A 73 1.74 17.70 5.02
N LEU A 74 1.88 17.20 3.78
CA LEU A 74 3.23 17.02 3.20
C LEU A 74 3.99 18.35 3.20
N PRO A 75 5.29 18.34 3.55
CA PRO A 75 6.16 19.51 3.36
C PRO A 75 6.15 19.97 1.92
N GLU A 76 6.28 21.27 1.68
CA GLU A 76 6.26 21.82 0.31
C GLU A 76 7.36 21.24 -0.58
N GLU A 77 8.54 20.95 -0.02
CA GLU A 77 9.62 20.26 -0.74
C GLU A 77 9.19 18.87 -1.22
N THR A 78 8.50 18.10 -0.36
CA THR A 78 7.98 16.76 -0.69
C THR A 78 6.88 16.86 -1.75
N LYS A 79 5.98 17.83 -1.63
CA LYS A 79 4.94 18.08 -2.66
C LYS A 79 5.58 18.42 -4.00
N GLN A 80 6.59 19.27 -4.01
CA GLN A 80 7.26 19.65 -5.25
C GLN A 80 7.97 18.45 -5.89
N LYS A 81 8.70 17.64 -5.10
CA LYS A 81 9.30 16.38 -5.58
C LYS A 81 8.26 15.44 -6.18
N TYR A 82 7.11 15.31 -5.51
CA TYR A 82 6.00 14.51 -5.99
C TYR A 82 5.50 15.00 -7.35
N ILE A 83 5.24 16.31 -7.48
CA ILE A 83 4.79 16.94 -8.72
C ILE A 83 5.82 16.72 -9.84
N ASP A 84 7.09 16.94 -9.55
CA ASP A 84 8.17 16.82 -10.53
C ASP A 84 8.27 15.37 -11.06
N VAL A 85 8.26 14.39 -10.18
CA VAL A 85 8.33 12.96 -10.58
C VAL A 85 7.17 12.58 -11.48
N TYR A 86 5.94 12.88 -11.07
CA TYR A 86 4.76 12.42 -11.82
C TYR A 86 4.45 13.26 -13.04
N SER A 87 4.89 14.52 -13.09
CA SER A 87 4.76 15.35 -14.31
C SER A 87 5.59 14.84 -15.48
N HIS A 88 6.68 14.14 -15.21
CA HIS A 88 7.53 13.54 -16.23
C HIS A 88 7.18 12.09 -16.55
N MET A 89 6.27 11.48 -15.77
CA MET A 89 5.85 10.10 -16.00
C MET A 89 4.81 10.01 -17.12
N PRO A 90 4.98 9.13 -18.10
CA PRO A 90 3.93 8.83 -19.05
C PRO A 90 2.78 8.10 -18.34
N ILE A 91 1.64 8.74 -18.22
CA ILE A 91 0.44 8.19 -17.58
C ILE A 91 -0.64 8.06 -18.65
N TYR A 92 -1.04 6.83 -18.93
CA TYR A 92 -2.08 6.46 -19.89
C TYR A 92 -3.39 6.12 -19.19
N ASP A 93 -3.31 5.44 -18.04
CA ASP A 93 -4.44 5.14 -17.19
C ASP A 93 -4.01 4.98 -15.72
N CYS A 94 -4.99 5.05 -14.80
CA CYS A 94 -4.76 4.89 -13.38
C CYS A 94 -6.01 4.32 -12.72
N ALA A 95 -5.84 3.30 -11.88
CA ALA A 95 -6.95 2.66 -11.17
C ALA A 95 -6.53 2.09 -9.82
N VAL A 96 -7.49 1.94 -8.92
CA VAL A 96 -7.32 1.18 -7.68
C VAL A 96 -7.29 -0.30 -8.00
N LYS A 97 -6.20 -0.98 -7.64
CA LYS A 97 -6.03 -2.41 -7.82
C LYS A 97 -6.49 -3.22 -6.62
N GLY A 98 -6.34 -2.68 -5.44
CA GLY A 98 -6.72 -3.35 -4.21
C GLY A 98 -6.78 -2.40 -3.02
N MET A 99 -7.55 -2.81 -2.01
CA MET A 99 -7.65 -2.10 -0.75
C MET A 99 -7.67 -3.12 0.39
N ILE A 100 -6.77 -2.96 1.35
CA ILE A 100 -6.68 -3.81 2.53
C ILE A 100 -6.73 -2.91 3.76
N LEU A 101 -7.79 -3.02 4.52
CA LEU A 101 -8.00 -2.25 5.75
C LEU A 101 -7.70 -3.15 6.95
N ARG A 102 -6.77 -2.74 7.81
CA ARG A 102 -6.30 -3.53 8.95
C ARG A 102 -6.51 -2.84 10.29
N SER A 103 -6.34 -1.51 10.33
CA SER A 103 -6.42 -0.73 11.57
C SER A 103 -6.71 0.74 11.28
N ASP A 104 -6.80 1.54 12.32
CA ASP A 104 -6.92 2.99 12.20
C ASP A 104 -5.71 3.67 11.49
N LYS A 105 -4.54 3.02 11.49
CA LYS A 105 -3.28 3.62 10.99
C LYS A 105 -2.56 2.78 9.94
N ASN A 106 -2.84 1.50 9.85
CA ASN A 106 -2.04 0.57 9.04
C ASN A 106 -2.91 -0.09 7.97
N ASN A 107 -3.14 0.63 6.92
CA ASN A 107 -3.96 0.23 5.78
C ASN A 107 -3.16 0.31 4.49
N GLU A 108 -3.70 -0.24 3.43
CA GLU A 108 -3.04 -0.25 2.14
C GLU A 108 -4.07 -0.09 1.03
N VAL A 109 -3.85 0.90 0.18
CA VAL A 109 -4.55 1.06 -1.09
C VAL A 109 -3.52 0.99 -2.19
N GLN A 110 -3.61 -0.03 -3.01
CA GLN A 110 -2.73 -0.21 -4.17
C GLN A 110 -3.33 0.53 -5.36
N VAL A 111 -2.56 1.46 -5.91
CA VAL A 111 -2.90 2.22 -7.11
C VAL A 111 -1.98 1.78 -8.23
N ALA A 112 -2.57 1.27 -9.31
CA ALA A 112 -1.85 0.92 -10.52
C ALA A 112 -1.90 2.07 -11.51
N VAL A 113 -0.77 2.35 -12.14
CA VAL A 113 -0.61 3.38 -13.18
C VAL A 113 -0.08 2.72 -14.44
N GLN A 114 -0.80 2.85 -15.54
CA GLN A 114 -0.35 2.42 -16.84
C GLN A 114 0.67 3.42 -17.39
N ILE A 115 1.89 2.96 -17.64
CA ILE A 115 3.03 3.76 -18.07
C ILE A 115 3.48 3.48 -19.52
N THR A 116 2.85 2.53 -20.18
CA THR A 116 3.09 2.25 -21.61
C THR A 116 1.78 2.31 -22.41
N PRO A 117 1.81 2.71 -23.68
CA PRO A 117 0.59 2.87 -24.48
C PRO A 117 -0.15 1.55 -24.76
N ASP A 118 0.59 0.43 -24.80
CA ASP A 118 0.08 -0.92 -24.97
C ASP A 118 -0.11 -1.66 -23.64
N GLY A 119 -0.09 -0.93 -22.52
CA GLY A 119 -0.27 -1.46 -21.19
C GLY A 119 -1.73 -1.85 -20.91
N ASN A 120 -1.91 -2.66 -19.87
CA ASN A 120 -3.21 -3.07 -19.38
C ASN A 120 -3.13 -3.30 -17.86
N ILE A 121 -3.95 -2.59 -17.10
CA ILE A 121 -3.93 -2.66 -15.63
C ILE A 121 -4.41 -4.04 -15.15
N ASP A 122 -5.43 -4.62 -15.79
CA ASP A 122 -6.00 -5.92 -15.40
C ASP A 122 -5.03 -7.07 -15.69
N GLU A 123 -4.26 -6.97 -16.76
CA GLU A 123 -3.25 -7.96 -17.16
C GLU A 123 -1.87 -7.71 -16.50
N GLU A 124 -1.73 -6.69 -15.69
CA GLU A 124 -0.46 -6.28 -15.07
C GLU A 124 0.66 -5.98 -16.07
N LYS A 125 0.31 -5.54 -17.26
CA LYS A 125 1.25 -5.26 -18.34
C LYS A 125 1.53 -3.77 -18.46
N GLY A 126 2.80 -3.37 -18.51
CA GLY A 126 3.22 -1.98 -18.72
C GLY A 126 2.72 -1.03 -17.64
N ILE A 127 2.67 -1.50 -16.40
CA ILE A 127 2.20 -0.74 -15.25
C ILE A 127 3.30 -0.55 -14.22
N THR A 128 3.12 0.46 -13.38
CA THR A 128 3.77 0.58 -12.08
C THR A 128 2.70 0.68 -11.00
N THR A 129 3.05 0.34 -9.76
CA THR A 129 2.13 0.44 -8.62
C THR A 129 2.77 1.23 -7.49
N PHE A 130 1.95 1.94 -6.76
CA PHE A 130 2.33 2.55 -5.49
C PHE A 130 1.21 2.35 -4.45
N CYS A 131 1.57 2.51 -3.18
CA CYS A 131 0.63 2.29 -2.09
C CYS A 131 0.37 3.59 -1.34
N LEU A 132 -0.90 3.81 -1.02
CA LEU A 132 -1.36 4.82 -0.09
C LEU A 132 -1.79 4.14 1.21
N ASN A 133 -1.62 4.83 2.32
CA ASN A 133 -2.10 4.35 3.62
C ASN A 133 -3.23 5.27 4.11
N PRO A 134 -4.50 4.88 3.99
CA PRO A 134 -5.60 5.57 4.65
C PRO A 134 -5.45 5.48 6.17
N VAL A 135 -5.52 6.60 6.86
CA VAL A 135 -5.41 6.69 8.32
C VAL A 135 -6.64 7.37 8.89
N LEU A 136 -7.26 6.75 9.90
CA LEU A 136 -8.34 7.34 10.66
C LEU A 136 -7.78 8.13 11.85
N LYS A 137 -8.08 9.42 11.90
CA LYS A 137 -7.70 10.29 13.02
C LYS A 137 -8.86 11.23 13.35
N ASP A 138 -9.25 11.27 14.61
CA ASP A 138 -10.33 12.13 15.12
C ASP A 138 -11.64 12.01 14.31
N GLY A 139 -11.98 10.77 13.91
CA GLY A 139 -13.18 10.46 13.13
C GLY A 139 -13.15 10.87 11.65
N LYS A 140 -11.98 11.21 11.11
CA LYS A 140 -11.78 11.57 9.71
C LYS A 140 -10.68 10.73 9.06
N TRP A 141 -10.90 10.34 7.82
CA TRP A 141 -9.91 9.62 7.00
C TRP A 141 -8.99 10.57 6.24
N TYR A 142 -7.72 10.21 6.21
CA TYR A 142 -6.65 10.93 5.51
C TYR A 142 -5.88 9.94 4.64
N LEU A 143 -5.43 10.36 3.46
CA LEU A 143 -4.48 9.59 2.65
C LEU A 143 -3.06 9.97 3.07
N THR A 144 -2.30 9.00 3.58
CA THR A 144 -0.90 9.22 3.92
C THR A 144 0.01 8.50 2.94
N LEU A 145 1.21 9.04 2.73
CA LEU A 145 2.29 8.33 2.09
C LEU A 145 3.01 7.45 3.12
N LEU A 146 3.39 6.25 2.68
CA LEU A 146 4.34 5.41 3.39
C LEU A 146 5.74 5.91 3.01
N ASP A 147 6.21 6.96 3.67
CA ASP A 147 7.57 7.48 3.50
C ASP A 147 8.48 7.00 4.64
N GLU A 148 9.79 7.22 4.50
CA GLU A 148 10.79 6.85 5.50
C GLU A 148 10.60 7.55 6.86
N TYR A 149 9.71 8.54 6.92
CA TYR A 149 9.39 9.32 8.11
C TYR A 149 8.03 8.98 8.71
N ALA A 150 7.27 8.05 8.10
CA ALA A 150 5.98 7.64 8.61
C ALA A 150 6.14 6.69 9.80
N ASP A 151 5.32 6.88 10.85
CA ASP A 151 5.31 6.00 12.01
C ASP A 151 4.95 4.56 11.59
N GLY A 152 5.74 3.60 12.03
CA GLY A 152 5.49 2.17 11.78
C GLY A 152 5.99 1.64 10.43
N VAL A 153 6.63 2.47 9.62
CA VAL A 153 7.41 1.99 8.47
C VAL A 153 8.81 1.61 8.98
N GLU A 154 8.95 0.38 9.45
CA GLU A 154 10.27 -0.22 9.49
C GLU A 154 10.66 -0.50 8.04
N SER A 155 11.61 0.28 7.54
CA SER A 155 12.22 0.02 6.24
C SER A 155 12.72 -1.43 6.21
N VAL A 156 12.40 -2.16 5.15
CA VAL A 156 12.94 -3.51 4.96
C VAL A 156 14.47 -3.49 5.04
N TYR A 157 15.10 -2.35 4.70
CA TYR A 157 16.54 -2.13 4.82
C TYR A 157 17.04 -1.99 6.27
N ASP A 158 16.23 -1.50 7.20
CA ASP A 158 16.63 -1.37 8.60
C ASP A 158 16.69 -2.74 9.29
N LYS A 159 15.76 -3.64 8.95
CA LYS A 159 15.79 -5.05 9.39
C LYS A 159 17.01 -5.84 8.88
N TYR A 160 17.57 -5.46 7.74
CA TYR A 160 18.79 -6.09 7.24
C TYR A 160 20.06 -5.56 7.90
N LYS A 161 20.06 -4.32 8.43
CA LYS A 161 21.20 -3.75 9.14
C LYS A 161 21.36 -4.28 10.56
N GLU A 162 20.26 -4.64 11.23
CA GLU A 162 20.30 -5.22 12.58
C GLU A 162 20.77 -6.68 12.62
N ASN A 163 20.87 -7.35 11.48
CA ASN A 163 21.28 -8.74 11.35
C ASN A 163 22.70 -8.93 10.74
N GLN A 164 23.49 -7.88 10.62
CA GLN A 164 24.91 -7.91 10.25
C GLN A 164 25.80 -7.50 11.42
#